data_5e9ca6bb299c6942656fddc815e6dd6c
#
_entry.id   5e9ca6bb299c6942656fddc815e6dd6c
#
_cell.length_a   1.000
_cell.length_b   1.000
_cell.length_c   1.000
_cell.angle_alpha   90.00
_cell.angle_beta   90.00
_cell.angle_gamma   90.00
#
_symmetry.space_group_name_H-M   'P 1'
#
loop_
_entity.id
_entity.type
_entity.pdbx_description
1 polymer ?
#
loop_
_entity_poly.entity_id
_entity_poly.type
_entity_poly.pdbx_seq_one_letter_code
_entity_poly.pdbx_strand_id
1 'polypeptide(L)'
;DHHELVDANARPEAAFQGRYGLAPSTARLVHDYYCERKGWRLFERYGELVEGTDRLDSANLTLRDVREPGRVILLGFTIDSRSSLPNFRDYFLFLGMALRSMPLDEVLRTPQVVERVERMRADDERFRKALLDCSRLEANVVVTDFRGLSEIPSGNRFLVYTLFPEATVSVRLQWGPGRQVVMATAGHNIFERTSWSDIGQTMSLFGGGGHRGAGSCPLPPDDGDETLRRLVAELKRQG
;
A
#
# COMPACT_ATOMS: atom_id res chain seq x y z
N ASP A 1 4.18 -11.25 -13.68
CA ASP A 1 3.26 -10.23 -13.17
C ASP A 1 2.03 -10.93 -12.60
N HIS A 2 1.46 -10.42 -11.52
CA HIS A 2 0.32 -10.99 -10.79
C HIS A 2 -0.98 -10.19 -10.97
N HIS A 3 -0.93 -9.06 -11.68
CA HIS A 3 -2.09 -8.21 -11.91
C HIS A 3 -2.98 -8.74 -13.05
N GLU A 4 -4.25 -8.37 -13.03
CA GLU A 4 -5.12 -8.56 -14.19
C GLU A 4 -4.59 -7.71 -15.36
N LEU A 5 -4.56 -8.30 -16.56
CA LEU A 5 -4.27 -7.54 -17.76
C LEU A 5 -5.45 -6.59 -18.04
N VAL A 6 -5.16 -5.34 -18.27
CA VAL A 6 -6.15 -4.33 -18.69
C VAL A 6 -6.75 -4.72 -20.04
N ASP A 7 -5.98 -5.40 -20.90
CA ASP A 7 -6.44 -6.05 -22.12
C ASP A 7 -6.21 -7.56 -22.01
N ALA A 8 -7.29 -8.33 -21.97
CA ALA A 8 -7.25 -9.80 -21.91
C ALA A 8 -6.52 -10.43 -23.13
N ASN A 9 -6.35 -9.68 -24.22
CA ASN A 9 -5.61 -10.10 -25.40
C ASN A 9 -4.13 -9.71 -25.37
N ALA A 10 -3.72 -8.86 -24.44
CA ALA A 10 -2.31 -8.44 -24.28
C ALA A 10 -1.49 -9.53 -23.59
N ARG A 11 -1.50 -10.75 -24.12
CA ARG A 11 -0.53 -11.77 -23.70
C ARG A 11 0.85 -11.35 -24.22
N PRO A 12 1.93 -11.55 -23.43
CA PRO A 12 3.27 -11.37 -23.96
C PRO A 12 3.44 -12.26 -25.20
N GLU A 13 3.53 -11.68 -26.37
CA GLU A 13 3.72 -12.43 -27.63
C GLU A 13 5.10 -13.09 -27.71
N ALA A 14 6.06 -12.60 -26.94
CA ALA A 14 7.41 -13.16 -26.92
C ALA A 14 7.55 -14.25 -25.86
N ALA A 15 8.17 -15.37 -26.24
CA ALA A 15 8.60 -16.39 -25.29
C ALA A 15 9.59 -15.77 -24.27
N PHE A 16 9.19 -15.63 -23.03
CA PHE A 16 10.05 -15.17 -21.93
C PHE A 16 10.25 -16.29 -20.91
N GLN A 17 11.38 -16.26 -20.23
CA GLN A 17 11.61 -17.15 -19.10
C GLN A 17 10.95 -16.56 -17.85
N GLY A 18 9.75 -17.04 -17.51
CA GLY A 18 8.99 -16.51 -16.38
C GLY A 18 7.62 -17.16 -16.27
N ARG A 19 6.81 -16.59 -15.40
CA ARG A 19 5.42 -16.97 -15.17
C ARG A 19 4.56 -15.70 -15.09
N TYR A 20 3.45 -15.73 -15.77
CA TYR A 20 2.37 -14.77 -15.65
C TYR A 20 1.11 -15.50 -15.14
N GLY A 21 0.36 -14.86 -14.26
CA GLY A 21 -0.91 -15.39 -13.77
C GLY A 21 -1.42 -14.60 -12.57
N LEU A 22 -2.69 -14.78 -12.25
CA LEU A 22 -3.28 -14.20 -11.04
C LEU A 22 -2.68 -14.88 -9.80
N ALA A 23 -2.15 -14.09 -8.91
CA ALA A 23 -1.59 -14.54 -7.64
C ALA A 23 -1.69 -13.41 -6.60
N PRO A 24 -1.61 -13.72 -5.30
CA PRO A 24 -1.61 -12.70 -4.26
C PRO A 24 -0.43 -11.71 -4.34
N SER A 25 0.71 -12.16 -4.90
CA SER A 25 1.88 -11.33 -5.12
C SER A 25 2.75 -11.82 -6.29
N THR A 26 3.57 -10.94 -6.85
CA THR A 26 4.62 -11.34 -7.81
C THR A 26 5.64 -12.28 -7.16
N ALA A 27 5.94 -12.11 -5.87
CA ALA A 27 6.83 -12.99 -5.13
C ALA A 27 6.34 -14.44 -5.12
N ARG A 28 5.02 -14.66 -5.00
CA ARG A 28 4.39 -15.99 -5.11
C ARG A 28 4.67 -16.63 -6.47
N LEU A 29 4.44 -15.91 -7.56
CA LEU A 29 4.70 -16.43 -8.89
C LEU A 29 6.16 -16.81 -9.12
N VAL A 30 7.08 -15.97 -8.64
CA VAL A 30 8.53 -16.23 -8.74
C VAL A 30 8.91 -17.46 -7.91
N HIS A 31 8.44 -17.52 -6.67
CA HIS A 31 8.68 -18.66 -5.77
C HIS A 31 8.21 -19.97 -6.40
N ASP A 32 6.95 -20.04 -6.83
CA ASP A 32 6.34 -21.24 -7.39
C ASP A 32 7.04 -21.67 -8.70
N TYR A 33 7.38 -20.70 -9.56
CA TYR A 33 8.12 -20.96 -10.80
C TYR A 33 9.49 -21.66 -10.53
N TYR A 34 10.22 -21.19 -9.52
CA TYR A 34 11.51 -21.80 -9.19
C TYR A 34 11.37 -23.09 -8.41
N CYS A 35 10.36 -23.24 -7.56
CA CYS A 35 10.04 -24.50 -6.88
C CYS A 35 9.76 -25.63 -7.87
N GLU A 36 8.98 -25.37 -8.91
CA GLU A 36 8.66 -26.34 -9.96
C GLU A 36 9.91 -26.75 -10.76
N ARG A 37 10.84 -25.82 -11.03
CA ARG A 37 12.02 -26.07 -11.88
C ARG A 37 13.23 -26.62 -11.15
N LYS A 38 13.42 -26.23 -9.90
CA LYS A 38 14.63 -26.53 -9.11
C LYS A 38 14.36 -27.39 -7.87
N GLY A 39 13.09 -27.66 -7.58
CA GLY A 39 12.63 -28.35 -6.39
C GLY A 39 12.36 -27.43 -5.21
N TRP A 40 11.23 -27.65 -4.55
CA TRP A 40 10.72 -26.80 -3.48
C TRP A 40 11.67 -26.69 -2.25
N ARG A 41 12.44 -27.75 -1.95
CA ARG A 41 13.37 -27.77 -0.80
C ARG A 41 14.40 -26.64 -0.83
N LEU A 42 14.80 -26.17 -2.01
CA LEU A 42 15.76 -25.07 -2.13
C LEU A 42 15.15 -23.73 -1.72
N PHE A 43 13.82 -23.61 -1.78
CA PHE A 43 13.10 -22.37 -1.56
C PHE A 43 12.19 -22.41 -0.32
N GLU A 44 12.10 -23.55 0.39
CA GLU A 44 11.28 -23.75 1.59
C GLU A 44 11.53 -22.65 2.64
N ARG A 45 12.79 -22.26 2.82
CA ARG A 45 13.18 -21.18 3.74
C ARG A 45 12.51 -19.82 3.47
N TYR A 46 12.01 -19.60 2.28
CA TYR A 46 11.34 -18.36 1.88
C TYR A 46 9.82 -18.42 2.01
N GLY A 47 9.26 -19.57 2.41
CA GLY A 47 7.81 -19.75 2.52
C GLY A 47 7.14 -18.68 3.38
N GLU A 48 7.67 -18.42 4.58
CA GLU A 48 7.16 -17.38 5.49
C GLU A 48 7.25 -15.98 4.87
N LEU A 49 8.35 -15.68 4.15
CA LEU A 49 8.51 -14.39 3.46
C LEU A 49 7.49 -14.23 2.34
N VAL A 50 7.25 -15.28 1.56
CA VAL A 50 6.28 -15.28 0.46
C VAL A 50 4.87 -15.11 1.01
N GLU A 51 4.48 -15.83 2.06
CA GLU A 51 3.17 -15.69 2.71
C GLU A 51 2.94 -14.28 3.27
N GLY A 52 3.94 -13.71 3.93
CA GLY A 52 3.86 -12.33 4.42
C GLY A 52 3.77 -11.31 3.29
N THR A 53 4.51 -11.52 2.19
CA THR A 53 4.44 -10.68 1.00
C THR A 53 3.07 -10.78 0.32
N ASP A 54 2.51 -11.98 0.22
CA ASP A 54 1.15 -12.18 -0.29
C ASP A 54 0.13 -11.35 0.47
N ARG A 55 0.23 -11.34 1.80
CA ARG A 55 -0.68 -10.58 2.66
C ARG A 55 -0.51 -9.07 2.48
N LEU A 56 0.72 -8.60 2.32
CA LEU A 56 1.03 -7.18 2.11
C LEU A 56 0.53 -6.68 0.75
N ASP A 57 0.85 -7.42 -0.33
CA ASP A 57 0.52 -7.02 -1.71
C ASP A 57 -0.98 -7.10 -1.97
N SER A 58 -1.65 -8.15 -1.47
CA SER A 58 -3.11 -8.28 -1.60
C SER A 58 -3.90 -7.45 -0.58
N ALA A 59 -3.21 -6.69 0.28
CA ALA A 59 -3.80 -5.97 1.42
C ALA A 59 -4.66 -6.87 2.33
N ASN A 60 -4.34 -8.16 2.41
CA ASN A 60 -5.02 -9.11 3.30
C ASN A 60 -4.40 -9.10 4.71
N LEU A 61 -4.50 -7.93 5.34
CA LEU A 61 -3.99 -7.68 6.68
C LEU A 61 -5.15 -7.64 7.69
N THR A 62 -4.86 -8.07 8.90
CA THR A 62 -5.76 -7.92 10.05
C THR A 62 -5.50 -6.61 10.80
N LEU A 63 -6.43 -6.20 11.67
CA LEU A 63 -6.22 -5.07 12.59
C LEU A 63 -4.96 -5.25 13.43
N ARG A 64 -4.67 -6.49 13.86
CA ARG A 64 -3.46 -6.79 14.61
C ARG A 64 -2.20 -6.56 13.77
N ASP A 65 -2.19 -6.96 12.51
CA ASP A 65 -1.03 -6.75 11.63
C ASP A 65 -0.70 -5.27 11.43
N VAL A 66 -1.70 -4.41 11.50
CA VAL A 66 -1.50 -2.96 11.37
C VAL A 66 -1.06 -2.33 12.68
N ARG A 67 -1.62 -2.77 13.82
CA ARG A 67 -1.31 -2.21 15.15
C ARG A 67 -0.03 -2.78 15.75
N GLU A 68 0.18 -4.08 15.57
CA GLU A 68 1.26 -4.86 16.18
C GLU A 68 1.84 -5.81 15.11
N PRO A 69 2.50 -5.28 14.07
CA PRO A 69 2.97 -6.09 12.94
C PRO A 69 3.95 -7.16 13.41
N GLY A 70 3.67 -8.40 13.02
CA GLY A 70 4.59 -9.52 13.21
C GLY A 70 5.73 -9.50 12.17
N ARG A 71 6.75 -10.29 12.43
CA ARG A 71 8.02 -10.48 11.69
C ARG A 71 8.06 -9.96 10.23
N VAL A 72 7.45 -10.68 9.29
CA VAL A 72 7.49 -10.34 7.85
C VAL A 72 6.70 -9.06 7.55
N ILE A 73 5.56 -8.88 8.19
CA ILE A 73 4.73 -7.68 8.01
C ILE A 73 5.50 -6.44 8.50
N LEU A 74 6.15 -6.54 9.66
CA LEU A 74 7.01 -5.49 10.19
C LEU A 74 8.14 -5.14 9.22
N LEU A 75 8.84 -6.16 8.71
CA LEU A 75 9.90 -5.96 7.72
C LEU A 75 9.35 -5.28 6.45
N GLY A 76 8.18 -5.71 5.97
CA GLY A 76 7.52 -5.13 4.81
C GLY A 76 7.19 -3.64 4.99
N PHE A 77 6.74 -3.24 6.17
CA PHE A 77 6.47 -1.82 6.47
C PHE A 77 7.75 -0.96 6.47
N THR A 78 8.93 -1.55 6.73
CA THR A 78 10.20 -0.81 6.62
C THR A 78 10.64 -0.55 5.17
N ILE A 79 10.01 -1.20 4.17
CA ILE A 79 10.38 -1.12 2.74
C ILE A 79 9.52 -0.08 1.99
N ASP A 80 8.58 0.61 2.64
CA ASP A 80 7.75 1.59 1.95
C ASP A 80 8.61 2.72 1.38
N SER A 81 8.72 2.76 0.03
CA SER A 81 9.47 3.78 -0.70
C SER A 81 8.91 5.20 -0.56
N ARG A 82 7.66 5.31 -0.08
CA ARG A 82 6.99 6.59 0.22
C ARG A 82 7.32 7.09 1.62
N SER A 83 7.96 6.24 2.45
CA SER A 83 8.51 6.71 3.71
C SER A 83 9.63 7.70 3.42
N SER A 84 9.69 8.80 4.15
CA SER A 84 10.78 9.79 4.09
C SER A 84 12.13 9.24 4.61
N LEU A 85 12.23 7.93 4.80
CA LEU A 85 13.44 7.29 5.31
C LEU A 85 14.58 7.38 4.28
N PRO A 86 15.73 7.92 4.65
CA PRO A 86 16.86 8.08 3.75
C PRO A 86 17.41 6.72 3.31
N ASN A 87 18.14 6.73 2.19
CA ASN A 87 18.90 5.57 1.68
C ASN A 87 18.04 4.34 1.39
N PHE A 88 16.82 4.54 0.85
CA PHE A 88 15.92 3.44 0.48
C PHE A 88 16.61 2.38 -0.39
N ARG A 89 17.36 2.81 -1.43
CA ARG A 89 18.04 1.89 -2.34
C ARG A 89 19.06 1.00 -1.63
N ASP A 90 19.90 1.59 -0.79
CA ASP A 90 20.96 0.87 -0.07
C ASP A 90 20.35 -0.12 0.93
N TYR A 91 19.29 0.30 1.61
CA TYR A 91 18.55 -0.57 2.51
C TYR A 91 17.89 -1.73 1.77
N PHE A 92 17.27 -1.46 0.62
CA PHE A 92 16.63 -2.51 -0.18
C PHE A 92 17.66 -3.55 -0.66
N LEU A 93 18.82 -3.11 -1.14
CA LEU A 93 19.92 -3.98 -1.53
C LEU A 93 20.47 -4.78 -0.34
N PHE A 94 20.64 -4.11 0.81
CA PHE A 94 21.04 -4.78 2.06
C PHE A 94 20.06 -5.90 2.43
N LEU A 95 18.74 -5.64 2.43
CA LEU A 95 17.73 -6.66 2.74
C LEU A 95 17.79 -7.84 1.78
N GLY A 96 17.97 -7.59 0.48
CA GLY A 96 18.11 -8.67 -0.52
C GLY A 96 19.31 -9.59 -0.23
N MET A 97 20.44 -9.01 0.20
CA MET A 97 21.61 -9.79 0.60
C MET A 97 21.41 -10.50 1.94
N ALA A 98 20.85 -9.81 2.92
CA ALA A 98 20.62 -10.35 4.26
C ALA A 98 19.64 -11.54 4.24
N LEU A 99 18.49 -11.39 3.58
CA LEU A 99 17.49 -12.45 3.45
C LEU A 99 17.98 -13.67 2.66
N ARG A 100 19.00 -13.49 1.81
CA ARG A 100 19.67 -14.60 1.12
C ARG A 100 20.63 -15.36 2.02
N SER A 101 21.32 -14.71 2.96
CA SER A 101 22.45 -15.24 3.71
C SER A 101 22.13 -15.65 5.14
N MET A 102 21.09 -15.09 5.75
CA MET A 102 20.75 -15.34 7.15
C MET A 102 19.24 -15.58 7.38
N PRO A 103 18.86 -16.24 8.49
CA PRO A 103 17.46 -16.41 8.87
C PRO A 103 16.76 -15.07 9.14
N LEU A 104 15.44 -15.02 8.94
CA LEU A 104 14.63 -13.82 9.15
C LEU A 104 14.80 -13.21 10.55
N ASP A 105 14.90 -14.02 11.60
CA ASP A 105 15.11 -13.52 12.97
C ASP A 105 16.43 -12.76 13.14
N GLU A 106 17.47 -13.19 12.44
CA GLU A 106 18.75 -12.49 12.43
C GLU A 106 18.66 -11.18 11.63
N VAL A 107 18.00 -11.22 10.48
CA VAL A 107 17.73 -10.00 9.68
C VAL A 107 17.03 -8.95 10.51
N LEU A 108 15.98 -9.32 11.25
CA LEU A 108 15.21 -8.41 12.11
C LEU A 108 16.03 -7.80 13.26
N ARG A 109 17.14 -8.43 13.65
CA ARG A 109 18.04 -7.92 14.70
C ARG A 109 19.18 -7.09 14.14
N THR A 110 19.32 -6.97 12.83
CA THR A 110 20.39 -6.14 12.25
C THR A 110 20.17 -4.67 12.59
N PRO A 111 21.27 -3.91 12.84
CA PRO A 111 21.16 -2.49 13.17
C PRO A 111 20.34 -1.68 12.16
N GLN A 112 20.47 -2.00 10.86
CA GLN A 112 19.77 -1.32 9.78
C GLN A 112 18.24 -1.52 9.85
N VAL A 113 17.78 -2.72 10.22
CA VAL A 113 16.34 -3.00 10.40
C VAL A 113 15.84 -2.39 11.70
N VAL A 114 16.57 -2.57 12.79
CA VAL A 114 16.21 -2.03 14.12
C VAL A 114 16.04 -0.50 14.04
N GLU A 115 17.01 0.21 13.47
CA GLU A 115 16.93 1.67 13.32
C GLU A 115 15.67 2.10 12.56
N ARG A 116 15.33 1.41 11.47
CA ARG A 116 14.12 1.72 10.69
C ARG A 116 12.83 1.42 11.43
N VAL A 117 12.78 0.33 12.17
CA VAL A 117 11.63 -0.02 13.02
C VAL A 117 11.44 1.02 14.12
N GLU A 118 12.50 1.47 14.76
CA GLU A 118 12.44 2.50 15.80
C GLU A 118 11.95 3.85 15.23
N ARG A 119 12.46 4.26 14.09
CA ARG A 119 11.97 5.46 13.38
C ARG A 119 10.50 5.33 13.00
N MET A 120 10.11 4.19 12.43
CA MET A 120 8.72 3.94 12.05
C MET A 120 7.79 4.05 13.27
N ARG A 121 8.19 3.49 14.43
CA ARG A 121 7.41 3.59 15.67
C ARG A 121 7.33 5.03 16.19
N ALA A 122 8.42 5.77 16.14
CA ALA A 122 8.44 7.17 16.53
C ALA A 122 7.56 8.04 15.60
N ASP A 123 7.52 7.70 14.31
CA ASP A 123 6.68 8.40 13.34
C ASP A 123 5.21 7.99 13.42
N ASP A 124 4.89 6.77 13.88
CA ASP A 124 3.52 6.25 13.94
C ASP A 124 2.61 7.10 14.84
N GLU A 125 3.10 7.55 15.99
CA GLU A 125 2.34 8.43 16.90
C GLU A 125 2.09 9.81 16.26
N ARG A 126 3.07 10.37 15.57
CA ARG A 126 2.93 11.63 14.82
C ARG A 126 1.95 11.47 13.66
N PHE A 127 2.03 10.36 12.94
CA PHE A 127 1.11 10.06 11.84
C PHE A 127 -0.32 9.84 12.33
N ARG A 128 -0.48 9.10 13.44
CA ARG A 128 -1.77 8.91 14.10
C ARG A 128 -2.42 10.25 14.48
N LYS A 129 -1.64 11.13 15.09
CA LYS A 129 -2.10 12.49 15.44
C LYS A 129 -2.50 13.26 14.17
N ALA A 130 -1.67 13.23 13.12
CA ALA A 130 -1.98 13.91 11.86
C ALA A 130 -3.25 13.36 11.21
N LEU A 131 -3.48 12.04 11.25
CA LEU A 131 -4.73 11.45 10.77
C LEU A 131 -5.94 11.98 11.55
N LEU A 132 -5.87 12.03 12.88
CA LEU A 132 -6.98 12.53 13.72
C LEU A 132 -7.26 14.02 13.47
N ASP A 133 -6.20 14.82 13.35
CA ASP A 133 -6.30 16.28 13.18
C ASP A 133 -6.76 16.68 11.75
N CYS A 134 -6.43 15.86 10.73
CA CYS A 134 -6.66 16.17 9.32
C CYS A 134 -7.80 15.35 8.70
N SER A 135 -8.45 14.45 9.43
CA SER A 135 -9.52 13.62 8.88
C SER A 135 -10.89 14.02 9.37
N ARG A 136 -11.87 13.84 8.50
CA ARG A 136 -13.29 13.94 8.83
C ARG A 136 -14.03 12.74 8.23
N LEU A 137 -14.99 12.21 8.96
CA LEU A 137 -15.87 11.15 8.48
C LEU A 137 -17.09 11.80 7.82
N GLU A 138 -17.37 11.40 6.60
CA GLU A 138 -18.53 11.80 5.83
C GLU A 138 -19.32 10.57 5.39
N ALA A 139 -20.31 10.17 6.19
CA ALA A 139 -21.04 8.91 6.06
C ALA A 139 -20.05 7.71 6.10
N ASN A 140 -19.93 6.95 5.03
CA ASN A 140 -19.03 5.82 4.89
C ASN A 140 -17.64 6.17 4.31
N VAL A 141 -17.36 7.45 4.06
CA VAL A 141 -16.08 7.92 3.49
C VAL A 141 -15.32 8.75 4.51
N VAL A 142 -14.10 8.33 4.86
CA VAL A 142 -13.17 9.16 5.63
C VAL A 142 -12.29 9.98 4.68
N VAL A 143 -12.34 11.30 4.83
CA VAL A 143 -11.54 12.25 4.04
C VAL A 143 -10.41 12.79 4.91
N THR A 144 -9.17 12.53 4.52
CA THR A 144 -7.96 13.04 5.17
C THR A 144 -7.31 14.11 4.30
N ASP A 145 -7.22 15.33 4.78
CA ASP A 145 -6.65 16.46 4.04
C ASP A 145 -5.30 16.88 4.62
N PHE A 146 -4.22 16.43 4.00
CA PHE A 146 -2.86 16.77 4.40
C PHE A 146 -2.29 18.03 3.71
N ARG A 147 -3.09 18.74 2.90
CA ARG A 147 -2.61 19.94 2.17
C ARG A 147 -2.11 21.05 3.10
N GLY A 148 -2.67 21.13 4.31
CA GLY A 148 -2.26 22.09 5.33
C GLY A 148 -0.95 21.80 6.04
N LEU A 149 -0.41 20.57 5.91
CA LEU A 149 0.83 20.19 6.56
C LEU A 149 2.04 20.62 5.74
N SER A 150 3.09 21.10 6.42
CA SER A 150 4.40 21.37 5.79
C SER A 150 5.11 20.07 5.43
N GLU A 151 4.96 19.06 6.27
CA GLU A 151 5.49 17.71 6.10
C GLU A 151 4.45 16.69 6.57
N ILE A 152 4.21 15.66 5.77
CA ILE A 152 3.32 14.56 6.14
C ILE A 152 4.15 13.51 6.87
N PRO A 153 3.86 13.20 8.14
CA PRO A 153 4.58 12.14 8.85
C PRO A 153 4.47 10.81 8.13
N SER A 154 5.53 10.01 8.19
CA SER A 154 5.50 8.63 7.71
C SER A 154 4.62 7.76 8.59
N GLY A 155 3.86 6.85 7.99
CA GLY A 155 3.04 5.92 8.75
C GLY A 155 2.28 4.95 7.86
N ASN A 156 1.67 3.95 8.51
CA ASN A 156 0.91 2.94 7.83
C ASN A 156 -0.39 3.51 7.24
N ARG A 157 -0.53 3.46 5.91
CA ARG A 157 -1.73 3.97 5.20
C ARG A 157 -3.05 3.37 5.68
N PHE A 158 -3.02 2.16 6.25
CA PHE A 158 -4.22 1.48 6.74
C PHE A 158 -4.61 1.87 8.17
N LEU A 159 -3.77 2.66 8.86
CA LEU A 159 -4.05 3.14 10.20
C LEU A 159 -5.34 3.96 10.26
N VAL A 160 -5.69 4.67 9.18
CA VAL A 160 -6.93 5.45 9.08
C VAL A 160 -8.18 4.61 9.39
N TYR A 161 -8.23 3.35 8.95
CA TYR A 161 -9.37 2.46 9.21
C TYR A 161 -9.40 1.90 10.63
N THR A 162 -8.30 1.98 11.38
CA THR A 162 -8.30 1.64 12.80
C THR A 162 -8.82 2.79 13.66
N LEU A 163 -8.82 4.02 13.12
CA LEU A 163 -9.29 5.24 13.77
C LEU A 163 -10.73 5.57 13.37
N PHE A 164 -11.11 5.21 12.15
CA PHE A 164 -12.44 5.42 11.57
C PHE A 164 -13.00 4.09 11.05
N PRO A 165 -13.34 3.15 11.96
CA PRO A 165 -13.77 1.80 11.57
C PRO A 165 -15.08 1.80 10.78
N GLU A 166 -15.91 2.83 10.90
CA GLU A 166 -17.17 2.99 10.16
C GLU A 166 -16.95 3.33 8.68
N ALA A 167 -15.75 3.79 8.32
CA ALA A 167 -15.44 4.12 6.94
C ALA A 167 -15.20 2.87 6.11
N THR A 168 -15.93 2.71 5.01
CA THR A 168 -15.70 1.67 4.01
C THR A 168 -14.72 2.11 2.92
N VAL A 169 -14.55 3.43 2.77
CA VAL A 169 -13.63 4.07 1.80
C VAL A 169 -12.85 5.19 2.49
N SER A 170 -11.58 5.34 2.17
CA SER A 170 -10.78 6.51 2.51
C SER A 170 -10.44 7.34 1.27
N VAL A 171 -10.44 8.66 1.42
CA VAL A 171 -9.90 9.62 0.45
C VAL A 171 -8.82 10.44 1.14
N ARG A 172 -7.63 10.47 0.56
CA ARG A 172 -6.49 11.23 1.08
C ARG A 172 -6.06 12.27 0.07
N LEU A 173 -5.88 13.49 0.54
CA LEU A 173 -5.41 14.63 -0.24
C LEU A 173 -4.01 15.05 0.19
N GLN A 174 -3.17 15.27 -0.78
CA GLN A 174 -1.82 15.82 -0.55
C GLN A 174 -1.35 16.60 -1.78
N TRP A 175 -0.43 17.53 -1.57
CA TRP A 175 0.21 18.20 -2.69
C TRP A 175 1.09 17.23 -3.49
N GLY A 176 0.98 17.29 -4.81
CA GLY A 176 1.93 16.70 -5.73
C GLY A 176 3.26 17.46 -5.78
N PRO A 177 4.22 17.00 -6.60
CA PRO A 177 5.50 17.67 -6.75
C PRO A 177 5.35 19.15 -7.10
N GLY A 178 6.12 20.00 -6.42
CA GLY A 178 6.09 21.45 -6.65
C GLY A 178 4.77 22.13 -6.28
N ARG A 179 3.84 21.46 -5.62
CA ARG A 179 2.50 21.96 -5.27
C ARG A 179 1.67 22.46 -6.47
N GLN A 180 1.93 21.92 -7.65
CA GLN A 180 1.22 22.29 -8.88
C GLN A 180 -0.13 21.60 -9.04
N VAL A 181 -0.34 20.51 -8.32
CA VAL A 181 -1.54 19.70 -8.37
C VAL A 181 -1.82 19.10 -6.99
N VAL A 182 -3.09 18.95 -6.66
CA VAL A 182 -3.51 18.17 -5.49
C VAL A 182 -3.73 16.73 -5.95
N MET A 183 -3.08 15.77 -5.31
CA MET A 183 -3.32 14.36 -5.55
C MET A 183 -4.36 13.85 -4.58
N ALA A 184 -5.48 13.37 -5.10
CA ALA A 184 -6.46 12.59 -4.36
C ALA A 184 -6.15 11.11 -4.57
N THR A 185 -6.01 10.36 -3.48
CA THR A 185 -5.90 8.90 -3.51
C THR A 185 -7.03 8.30 -2.71
N ALA A 186 -7.69 7.27 -3.22
CA ALA A 186 -8.73 6.57 -2.49
C ALA A 186 -8.46 5.07 -2.42
N GLY A 187 -9.05 4.42 -1.42
CA GLY A 187 -8.94 2.99 -1.24
C GLY A 187 -10.08 2.45 -0.38
N HIS A 188 -10.38 1.16 -0.56
CA HIS A 188 -11.31 0.45 0.30
C HIS A 188 -10.72 0.19 1.67
N ASN A 189 -11.59 0.12 2.68
CA ASN A 189 -11.24 -0.44 3.97
C ASN A 189 -10.87 -1.91 3.79
N ILE A 190 -9.64 -2.25 4.16
CA ILE A 190 -9.13 -3.62 4.01
C ILE A 190 -9.69 -4.58 5.06
N PHE A 191 -10.24 -4.06 6.17
CA PHE A 191 -10.80 -4.84 7.26
C PHE A 191 -12.32 -5.06 7.09
N GLU A 192 -12.99 -4.10 6.43
CA GLU A 192 -14.44 -4.12 6.17
C GLU A 192 -14.65 -4.01 4.65
N ARG A 193 -14.68 -5.15 3.96
CA ARG A 193 -14.73 -5.22 2.49
C ARG A 193 -16.18 -5.23 1.95
N THR A 194 -17.02 -4.38 2.51
CA THR A 194 -18.45 -4.30 2.15
C THR A 194 -18.75 -3.26 1.08
N SER A 195 -17.80 -2.37 0.77
CA SER A 195 -18.01 -1.36 -0.26
C SER A 195 -18.16 -1.98 -1.65
N TRP A 196 -19.20 -1.55 -2.37
CA TRP A 196 -19.48 -1.90 -3.76
C TRP A 196 -18.84 -0.95 -4.76
N SER A 197 -18.24 0.17 -4.28
CA SER A 197 -17.65 1.18 -5.14
C SER A 197 -16.54 0.60 -6.03
N ASP A 198 -16.45 1.09 -7.26
CA ASP A 198 -15.28 0.90 -8.12
C ASP A 198 -14.42 2.15 -8.05
N ILE A 199 -13.39 2.10 -7.20
CA ILE A 199 -12.50 3.25 -6.97
C ILE A 199 -11.80 3.66 -8.27
N GLY A 200 -11.27 2.69 -9.03
CA GLY A 200 -10.56 2.99 -10.28
C GLY A 200 -11.45 3.66 -11.31
N GLN A 201 -12.66 3.15 -11.49
CA GLN A 201 -13.65 3.76 -12.38
C GLN A 201 -14.04 5.15 -11.89
N THR A 202 -14.28 5.32 -10.60
CA THR A 202 -14.62 6.63 -10.03
C THR A 202 -13.49 7.63 -10.26
N MET A 203 -12.23 7.25 -9.97
CA MET A 203 -11.08 8.12 -10.20
C MET A 203 -10.90 8.50 -11.67
N SER A 204 -11.26 7.62 -12.62
CA SER A 204 -11.17 7.91 -14.05
C SER A 204 -12.13 9.02 -14.49
N LEU A 205 -13.28 9.19 -13.82
CA LEU A 205 -14.20 10.32 -14.08
C LEU A 205 -13.60 11.69 -13.72
N PHE A 206 -12.53 11.69 -12.92
CA PHE A 206 -11.79 12.88 -12.49
C PHE A 206 -10.38 12.97 -13.09
N GLY A 207 -10.15 12.29 -14.22
CA GLY A 207 -8.87 12.36 -14.94
C GLY A 207 -7.76 11.51 -14.33
N GLY A 208 -8.11 10.57 -13.48
CA GLY A 208 -7.19 9.61 -12.85
C GLY A 208 -7.42 8.18 -13.30
N GLY A 209 -7.21 7.23 -12.39
CA GLY A 209 -7.43 5.81 -12.63
C GLY A 209 -7.02 4.95 -11.44
N GLY A 210 -7.05 3.66 -11.65
CA GLY A 210 -6.69 2.67 -10.65
C GLY A 210 -7.35 1.33 -10.94
N HIS A 211 -7.44 0.51 -9.92
CA HIS A 211 -8.23 -0.72 -9.94
C HIS A 211 -9.43 -0.61 -8.97
N ARG A 212 -10.30 -1.61 -8.96
CA ARG A 212 -11.53 -1.57 -8.17
C ARG A 212 -11.32 -1.17 -6.69
N GLY A 213 -10.24 -1.65 -6.05
CA GLY A 213 -10.00 -1.43 -4.62
C GLY A 213 -9.22 -0.17 -4.27
N ALA A 214 -8.55 0.47 -5.22
CA ALA A 214 -7.76 1.68 -4.99
C ALA A 214 -7.49 2.45 -6.28
N GLY A 215 -7.33 3.77 -6.16
CA GLY A 215 -7.04 4.63 -7.30
C GLY A 215 -6.57 6.00 -6.87
N SER A 216 -6.23 6.82 -7.87
CA SER A 216 -5.82 8.21 -7.65
C SER A 216 -6.24 9.08 -8.82
N CYS A 217 -6.47 10.37 -8.54
CA CYS A 217 -6.68 11.37 -9.57
C CYS A 217 -6.03 12.69 -9.18
N PRO A 218 -5.59 13.50 -10.17
CA PRO A 218 -5.18 14.87 -9.93
C PRO A 218 -6.41 15.76 -9.77
N LEU A 219 -6.38 16.66 -8.80
CA LEU A 219 -7.40 17.70 -8.63
C LEU A 219 -6.79 19.06 -8.95
N PRO A 220 -7.54 19.95 -9.64
CA PRO A 220 -7.08 21.32 -9.89
C PRO A 220 -6.79 22.06 -8.57
N PRO A 221 -5.70 22.82 -8.45
CA PRO A 221 -5.40 23.55 -7.23
C PRO A 221 -6.48 24.58 -6.87
N ASP A 222 -7.06 25.25 -7.86
CA ASP A 222 -8.00 26.36 -7.69
C ASP A 222 -9.45 25.90 -7.47
N ASP A 223 -9.83 24.73 -7.98
CA ASP A 223 -11.20 24.16 -7.92
C ASP A 223 -11.23 22.79 -7.24
N GLY A 224 -10.14 22.46 -6.55
CA GLY A 224 -9.97 21.13 -5.94
C GLY A 224 -11.03 20.80 -4.89
N ASP A 225 -11.55 21.78 -4.18
CA ASP A 225 -12.54 21.56 -3.12
C ASP A 225 -13.93 21.22 -3.69
N GLU A 226 -14.33 21.82 -4.82
CA GLU A 226 -15.57 21.45 -5.50
C GLU A 226 -15.44 20.07 -6.14
N THR A 227 -14.32 19.82 -6.82
CA THR A 227 -14.04 18.53 -7.43
C THR A 227 -13.96 17.43 -6.36
N LEU A 228 -13.36 17.72 -5.19
CA LEU A 228 -13.35 16.78 -4.04
C LEU A 228 -14.78 16.50 -3.56
N ARG A 229 -15.64 17.51 -3.40
CA ARG A 229 -17.03 17.29 -2.96
C ARG A 229 -17.77 16.36 -3.91
N ARG A 230 -17.59 16.52 -5.22
CA ARG A 230 -18.18 15.65 -6.25
C ARG A 230 -17.61 14.23 -6.17
N LEU A 231 -16.30 14.08 -6.03
CA LEU A 231 -15.63 12.77 -5.85
C LEU A 231 -16.18 12.04 -4.63
N VAL A 232 -16.23 12.70 -3.48
CA VAL A 232 -16.74 12.13 -2.22
C VAL A 232 -18.23 11.78 -2.34
N ALA A 233 -19.04 12.63 -2.97
CA ALA A 233 -20.45 12.35 -3.19
C ALA A 233 -20.66 11.10 -4.07
N GLU A 234 -19.82 10.91 -5.10
CA GLU A 234 -19.88 9.71 -5.95
C GLU A 234 -19.51 8.46 -5.17
N LEU A 235 -18.44 8.50 -4.37
CA LEU A 235 -18.03 7.37 -3.52
C LEU A 235 -19.08 7.00 -2.48
N LYS A 236 -19.75 7.98 -1.86
CA LYS A 236 -20.87 7.75 -0.93
C LYS A 236 -22.06 7.06 -1.59
N ARG A 237 -22.34 7.43 -2.84
CA ARG A 237 -23.48 6.87 -3.59
C ARG A 237 -23.26 5.39 -3.94
N GLN A 238 -22.02 4.97 -4.10
CA GLN A 238 -21.66 3.61 -4.51
C GLN A 238 -21.39 2.66 -3.33
N GLY A 239 -21.20 3.18 -2.09
CA GLY A 239 -20.73 2.41 -0.94
C GLY A 239 -21.71 2.18 0.19
#